data_3f9d34db7407d64516d6ffd4f71f081c
#
_entry.id   3f9d34db7407d64516d6ffd4f71f081c
#
_cell.length_a   1.000
_cell.length_b   1.000
_cell.length_c   1.000
_cell.angle_alpha   90.00
_cell.angle_beta   90.00
_cell.angle_gamma   90.00
#
_symmetry.space_group_name_H-M   'P 1'
#
loop_
_entity.id
_entity.type
_entity.pdbx_description
1 polymer ?
#
loop_
_entity_poly.entity_id
_entity_poly.type
_entity_poly.pdbx_seq_one_letter_code
_entity_poly.pdbx_strand_id
1 'polypeptide(L)'
;MFRLCKLCYSTAAQSIKSVKIKDVFKKGAINETKVGRVQGWVQSVRNHKRFCFIDISDGSLQTLQVVLPGNLMNKEIQNGASVSAVGKFVETEFNVNKIEMVCENIEVTGPCNPDEYPFLKHTPHEMQHLRSYPHLRMRRHSIMRGLRLRNQLEMRFHQYFQKHDFTHIHTPVITSSDCEGAGELFNVVAATDGNPTTENNEHSPNKMDSKDPNSNFFDKPAYLTVSGQMHLEACAMALGNVYTLNPAFRAEHGISRKHLSEFRMLEVEVAFVEDINYIMDLIEESIKYSIEEIELPVLQTFEDAFKDIPPNHSTAVENAKSKQYDRIPYSEALTILQNNSKRLKTPSPIWGGMILTLNKNHF
;
A
#
# COMPACT_ATOMS: atom_id res chain seq x y z
N MET A 1 4.96 23.33 16.55
CA MET A 1 4.27 23.92 17.71
C MET A 1 2.75 23.72 17.50
N PHE A 2 2.23 22.58 17.94
CA PHE A 2 0.80 22.26 17.79
C PHE A 2 0.02 22.95 18.90
N ARG A 3 -0.83 23.91 18.53
CA ARG A 3 -1.79 24.51 19.45
C ARG A 3 -2.94 23.53 19.66
N LEU A 4 -2.96 22.85 20.81
CA LEU A 4 -4.14 22.15 21.31
C LEU A 4 -5.22 23.17 21.60
N CYS A 5 -6.24 23.21 20.74
CA CYS A 5 -7.48 23.98 21.04
C CYS A 5 -8.23 23.21 22.12
N LYS A 6 -8.22 23.76 23.36
CA LYS A 6 -9.08 23.30 24.45
C LYS A 6 -10.51 23.71 24.13
N LEU A 7 -11.29 22.82 23.52
CA LEU A 7 -12.74 22.94 23.51
C LEU A 7 -13.26 22.64 24.93
N CYS A 8 -13.84 23.64 25.57
CA CYS A 8 -14.56 23.47 26.81
C CYS A 8 -15.79 22.59 26.57
N TYR A 9 -15.75 21.37 27.02
CA TYR A 9 -16.92 20.50 27.07
C TYR A 9 -17.80 20.91 28.25
N SER A 10 -19.04 21.26 27.95
CA SER A 10 -20.11 21.44 28.92
C SER A 10 -20.28 20.12 29.73
N THR A 11 -20.20 20.23 31.02
CA THR A 11 -20.47 19.20 32.02
C THR A 11 -21.94 18.79 31.97
N ALA A 12 -22.21 17.53 31.62
CA ALA A 12 -23.35 16.67 31.96
C ALA A 12 -23.94 15.83 30.81
N ALA A 13 -23.17 15.49 29.76
CA ALA A 13 -23.54 14.35 28.90
C ALA A 13 -22.63 13.20 29.28
N GLN A 14 -23.17 12.09 29.77
CA GLN A 14 -22.45 10.82 29.83
C GLN A 14 -21.71 10.66 28.51
N SER A 15 -20.38 10.57 28.54
CA SER A 15 -19.56 10.54 27.32
C SER A 15 -19.92 9.29 26.52
N ILE A 16 -20.78 9.45 25.50
CA ILE A 16 -21.18 8.35 24.60
C ILE A 16 -19.91 7.86 23.96
N LYS A 17 -19.54 6.59 24.22
CA LYS A 17 -18.33 5.98 23.71
C LYS A 17 -18.35 5.94 22.19
N SER A 18 -17.29 6.40 21.57
CA SER A 18 -17.10 6.27 20.12
C SER A 18 -16.85 4.79 19.77
N VAL A 19 -17.56 4.30 18.74
CA VAL A 19 -17.49 2.92 18.25
C VAL A 19 -16.89 2.94 16.85
N LYS A 20 -15.98 2.00 16.55
CA LYS A 20 -15.49 1.80 15.19
C LYS A 20 -16.52 1.06 14.35
N ILE A 21 -16.68 1.47 13.10
CA ILE A 21 -17.66 0.85 12.18
C ILE A 21 -17.42 -0.66 12.06
N LYS A 22 -16.16 -1.11 11.95
CA LYS A 22 -15.85 -2.56 11.93
C LYS A 22 -16.35 -3.33 13.14
N ASP A 23 -16.47 -2.67 14.31
CA ASP A 23 -16.89 -3.32 15.54
C ASP A 23 -18.42 -3.39 15.63
N VAL A 24 -19.14 -2.51 14.93
CA VAL A 24 -20.61 -2.55 14.81
C VAL A 24 -21.06 -3.84 14.10
N PHE A 25 -20.30 -4.31 13.12
CA PHE A 25 -20.62 -5.50 12.33
C PHE A 25 -20.16 -6.84 12.92
N LYS A 26 -19.53 -6.84 14.09
CA LYS A 26 -19.17 -8.09 14.78
C LYS A 26 -20.42 -8.74 15.37
N LYS A 27 -20.53 -10.08 15.24
CA LYS A 27 -21.63 -10.85 15.84
C LYS A 27 -21.73 -10.55 17.34
N GLY A 28 -22.92 -10.19 17.81
CA GLY A 28 -23.19 -9.87 19.23
C GLY A 28 -22.74 -8.48 19.68
N ALA A 29 -22.22 -7.64 18.78
CA ALA A 29 -21.81 -6.27 19.11
C ALA A 29 -23.00 -5.33 19.31
N ILE A 30 -24.18 -5.67 18.73
CA ILE A 30 -25.36 -4.84 18.77
C ILE A 30 -26.20 -5.22 19.97
N ASN A 31 -26.36 -4.26 20.85
CA ASN A 31 -27.48 -4.19 21.77
C ASN A 31 -28.37 -3.07 21.24
N GLU A 32 -29.53 -3.39 20.67
CA GLU A 32 -30.48 -2.46 20.04
C GLU A 32 -30.88 -1.28 20.93
N THR A 33 -30.68 -1.41 22.23
CA THR A 33 -30.95 -0.36 23.21
C THR A 33 -29.78 0.59 23.43
N LYS A 34 -28.59 0.27 22.91
CA LYS A 34 -27.38 1.05 23.19
C LYS A 34 -27.15 2.14 22.15
N VAL A 35 -27.18 3.37 22.61
CA VAL A 35 -26.77 4.54 21.84
C VAL A 35 -25.25 4.54 21.68
N GLY A 36 -24.78 4.68 20.44
CA GLY A 36 -23.35 4.78 20.12
C GLY A 36 -23.03 6.03 19.33
N ARG A 37 -21.76 6.43 19.35
CA ARG A 37 -21.23 7.51 18.51
C ARG A 37 -20.34 6.90 17.42
N VAL A 38 -20.56 7.33 16.17
CA VAL A 38 -19.69 7.00 15.03
C VAL A 38 -19.17 8.30 14.43
N GLN A 39 -17.88 8.34 14.16
CA GLN A 39 -17.21 9.48 13.53
C GLN A 39 -16.54 9.01 12.23
N GLY A 40 -16.67 9.79 11.17
CA GLY A 40 -16.10 9.43 9.87
C GLY A 40 -16.43 10.43 8.78
N TRP A 41 -16.12 10.03 7.57
CA TRP A 41 -16.33 10.82 6.36
C TRP A 41 -17.54 10.32 5.59
N VAL A 42 -18.39 11.27 5.17
CA VAL A 42 -19.55 11.00 4.33
C VAL A 42 -19.10 10.57 2.94
N GLN A 43 -19.51 9.38 2.55
CA GLN A 43 -19.20 8.79 1.24
C GLN A 43 -20.33 9.01 0.22
N SER A 44 -21.56 9.15 0.69
CA SER A 44 -22.71 9.45 -0.13
C SER A 44 -23.84 10.03 0.70
N VAL A 45 -24.68 10.81 0.02
CA VAL A 45 -25.92 11.40 0.57
C VAL A 45 -27.04 11.07 -0.40
N ARG A 46 -28.12 10.50 0.12
CA ARG A 46 -29.34 10.14 -0.63
C ARG A 46 -30.55 10.72 0.06
N ASN A 47 -31.14 11.73 -0.55
CA ASN A 47 -32.30 12.43 0.00
C ASN A 47 -33.60 11.72 -0.38
N HIS A 48 -34.41 11.44 0.61
CA HIS A 48 -35.82 11.01 0.47
C HIS A 48 -36.74 12.06 1.13
N LYS A 49 -38.05 11.99 0.82
CA LYS A 49 -39.00 13.01 1.28
C LYS A 49 -39.03 13.25 2.80
N ARG A 50 -38.79 12.21 3.61
CA ARG A 50 -38.87 12.28 5.08
C ARG A 50 -37.55 11.96 5.79
N PHE A 51 -36.61 11.33 5.09
CA PHE A 51 -35.35 10.85 5.62
C PHE A 51 -34.22 11.14 4.65
N CYS A 52 -33.02 11.20 5.16
CA CYS A 52 -31.82 11.16 4.35
C CYS A 52 -30.98 9.96 4.77
N PHE A 53 -30.44 9.25 3.80
CA PHE A 53 -29.49 8.19 4.05
C PHE A 53 -28.09 8.70 3.72
N ILE A 54 -27.18 8.59 4.69
CA ILE A 54 -25.77 8.88 4.47
C ILE A 54 -24.96 7.61 4.73
N ASP A 55 -23.94 7.38 3.92
CA ASP A 55 -22.98 6.34 4.16
C ASP A 55 -21.72 6.95 4.77
N ILE A 56 -21.32 6.50 5.95
CA ILE A 56 -20.13 6.98 6.68
C ILE A 56 -19.05 5.91 6.64
N SER A 57 -17.81 6.35 6.40
CA SER A 57 -16.60 5.53 6.52
C SER A 57 -15.67 6.13 7.56
N ASP A 58 -15.18 5.31 8.49
CA ASP A 58 -14.18 5.70 9.50
C ASP A 58 -12.77 5.21 9.15
N GLY A 59 -12.57 4.81 7.88
CA GLY A 59 -11.34 4.18 7.40
C GLY A 59 -11.30 2.66 7.62
N SER A 60 -12.33 2.04 8.19
CA SER A 60 -12.53 0.58 8.10
C SER A 60 -12.95 0.18 6.68
N LEU A 61 -12.88 -1.12 6.36
CA LEU A 61 -13.26 -1.63 5.03
C LEU A 61 -14.77 -1.56 4.78
N GLN A 62 -15.54 -1.40 5.85
CA GLN A 62 -16.99 -1.33 5.83
C GLN A 62 -17.46 0.12 5.91
N THR A 63 -18.63 0.39 5.35
CA THR A 63 -19.36 1.64 5.50
C THR A 63 -20.62 1.40 6.30
N LEU A 64 -20.98 2.35 7.15
CA LEU A 64 -22.21 2.33 7.92
C LEU A 64 -23.24 3.25 7.26
N GLN A 65 -24.41 2.70 6.96
CA GLN A 65 -25.55 3.51 6.58
C GLN A 65 -26.15 4.16 7.82
N VAL A 66 -26.35 5.47 7.77
CA VAL A 66 -26.98 6.25 8.82
C VAL A 66 -28.25 6.86 8.27
N VAL A 67 -29.36 6.61 8.95
CA VAL A 67 -30.68 7.16 8.63
C VAL A 67 -30.88 8.43 9.42
N LEU A 68 -30.97 9.54 8.70
CA LEU A 68 -31.19 10.87 9.28
C LEU A 68 -32.65 11.26 9.15
N PRO A 69 -33.37 11.54 10.23
CA PRO A 69 -34.66 12.23 10.19
C PRO A 69 -34.53 13.59 9.50
N GLY A 70 -35.58 14.03 8.80
CA GLY A 70 -35.54 15.27 8.01
C GLY A 70 -35.19 16.52 8.79
N ASN A 71 -35.51 16.57 10.10
CA ASN A 71 -35.17 17.68 10.99
C ASN A 71 -33.68 17.75 11.34
N LEU A 72 -32.90 16.70 11.12
CA LEU A 72 -31.45 16.67 11.32
C LEU A 72 -30.66 16.96 10.04
N MET A 73 -31.35 17.17 8.93
CA MET A 73 -30.73 17.50 7.66
C MET A 73 -30.07 18.86 7.70
N ASN A 74 -28.79 18.90 7.36
CA ASN A 74 -27.99 20.12 7.23
C ASN A 74 -27.35 20.17 5.83
N LYS A 75 -27.33 21.34 5.21
CA LYS A 75 -26.71 21.56 3.89
C LYS A 75 -25.19 21.27 3.87
N GLU A 76 -24.53 21.27 5.02
CA GLU A 76 -23.12 20.96 5.17
C GLU A 76 -22.84 19.44 5.17
N ILE A 77 -23.88 18.59 5.30
CA ILE A 77 -23.74 17.14 5.20
C ILE A 77 -23.66 16.76 3.72
N GLN A 78 -22.47 16.89 3.18
CA GLN A 78 -22.15 16.61 1.78
C GLN A 78 -21.12 15.50 1.65
N ASN A 79 -20.97 14.97 0.45
CA ASN A 79 -19.94 13.98 0.13
C ASN A 79 -18.55 14.55 0.45
N GLY A 80 -17.75 13.81 1.20
CA GLY A 80 -16.43 14.23 1.66
C GLY A 80 -16.41 14.96 3.03
N ALA A 81 -17.55 15.44 3.52
CA ALA A 81 -17.64 16.07 4.86
C ALA A 81 -17.30 15.07 5.97
N SER A 82 -16.72 15.54 7.06
CA SER A 82 -16.53 14.75 8.27
C SER A 82 -17.63 15.03 9.27
N VAL A 83 -18.16 13.97 9.88
CA VAL A 83 -19.31 14.02 10.78
C VAL A 83 -19.10 13.17 12.02
N SER A 84 -19.81 13.57 13.10
CA SER A 84 -19.97 12.80 14.32
C SER A 84 -21.47 12.53 14.51
N ALA A 85 -21.89 11.29 14.27
CA ALA A 85 -23.27 10.84 14.38
C ALA A 85 -23.47 10.05 15.67
N VAL A 86 -24.59 10.31 16.37
CA VAL A 86 -25.01 9.61 17.57
C VAL A 86 -26.40 9.04 17.31
N GLY A 87 -26.59 7.78 17.66
CA GLY A 87 -27.85 7.09 17.42
C GLY A 87 -27.83 5.63 17.84
N LYS A 88 -28.90 4.92 17.52
CA LYS A 88 -29.08 3.50 17.82
C LYS A 88 -28.74 2.66 16.61
N PHE A 89 -28.03 1.58 16.83
CA PHE A 89 -27.81 0.58 15.79
C PHE A 89 -29.00 -0.37 15.74
N VAL A 90 -29.53 -0.60 14.53
CA VAL A 90 -30.68 -1.46 14.28
C VAL A 90 -30.34 -2.47 13.21
N GLU A 91 -30.89 -3.69 13.33
CA GLU A 91 -30.84 -4.67 12.25
C GLU A 91 -31.87 -4.31 11.19
N THR A 92 -31.52 -4.52 9.93
CA THR A 92 -32.39 -4.26 8.78
C THR A 92 -32.16 -5.31 7.70
N GLU A 93 -33.24 -5.72 7.04
CA GLU A 93 -33.16 -6.61 5.88
C GLU A 93 -32.92 -5.85 4.56
N PHE A 94 -33.06 -4.54 4.58
CA PHE A 94 -32.99 -3.67 3.39
C PHE A 94 -31.59 -3.22 3.03
N ASN A 95 -30.60 -3.48 3.91
CA ASN A 95 -29.20 -3.12 3.69
C ASN A 95 -28.35 -4.38 3.53
N VAL A 96 -27.42 -4.34 2.58
CA VAL A 96 -26.45 -5.44 2.34
C VAL A 96 -25.69 -5.83 3.63
N ASN A 97 -25.39 -4.86 4.47
CA ASN A 97 -24.68 -5.07 5.74
C ASN A 97 -25.63 -5.46 6.90
N LYS A 98 -26.94 -5.52 6.68
CA LYS A 98 -27.97 -5.88 7.67
C LYS A 98 -28.00 -5.05 8.94
N ILE A 99 -27.23 -3.97 9.03
CA ILE A 99 -27.12 -3.08 10.17
C ILE A 99 -27.07 -1.64 9.68
N GLU A 100 -27.84 -0.76 10.32
CA GLU A 100 -27.82 0.67 10.10
C GLU A 100 -27.90 1.44 11.41
N MET A 101 -27.58 2.73 11.40
CA MET A 101 -27.74 3.61 12.55
C MET A 101 -28.96 4.51 12.31
N VAL A 102 -29.92 4.47 13.22
CA VAL A 102 -30.98 5.49 13.33
C VAL A 102 -30.41 6.67 14.12
N CYS A 103 -30.19 7.78 13.44
CA CYS A 103 -29.50 8.95 13.99
C CYS A 103 -30.44 9.75 14.89
N GLU A 104 -29.94 10.06 16.09
CA GLU A 104 -30.59 10.95 17.06
C GLU A 104 -29.97 12.35 17.07
N ASN A 105 -28.67 12.44 16.76
CA ASN A 105 -27.95 13.70 16.65
C ASN A 105 -26.76 13.56 15.69
N ILE A 106 -26.48 14.61 14.93
CA ILE A 106 -25.33 14.66 14.02
C ILE A 106 -24.69 16.05 14.06
N GLU A 107 -23.38 16.05 14.12
CA GLU A 107 -22.55 17.24 14.07
C GLU A 107 -21.63 17.16 12.87
N VAL A 108 -21.53 18.23 12.08
CA VAL A 108 -20.53 18.36 11.01
C VAL A 108 -19.26 18.92 11.64
N THR A 109 -18.23 18.06 11.73
CA THR A 109 -16.92 18.41 12.30
C THR A 109 -16.00 19.07 11.28
N GLY A 110 -16.27 18.85 9.98
CA GLY A 110 -15.56 19.51 8.88
C GLY A 110 -16.43 19.50 7.63
N PRO A 111 -16.90 20.66 7.17
CA PRO A 111 -17.66 20.77 5.94
C PRO A 111 -16.81 20.44 4.72
N CYS A 112 -17.45 20.08 3.61
CA CYS A 112 -16.80 19.84 2.33
C CYS A 112 -17.60 20.53 1.24
N ASN A 113 -16.92 21.35 0.44
CA ASN A 113 -17.53 21.95 -0.74
C ASN A 113 -17.70 20.89 -1.84
N PRO A 114 -18.94 20.53 -2.24
CA PRO A 114 -19.17 19.50 -3.26
C PRO A 114 -18.61 19.89 -4.63
N ASP A 115 -18.49 21.17 -4.95
CA ASP A 115 -17.97 21.65 -6.22
C ASP A 115 -16.45 21.49 -6.34
N GLU A 116 -15.75 21.45 -5.20
CA GLU A 116 -14.30 21.27 -5.11
C GLU A 116 -13.90 19.83 -4.83
N TYR A 117 -14.83 18.98 -4.35
CA TYR A 117 -14.53 17.59 -4.01
C TYR A 117 -14.51 16.70 -5.25
N PRO A 118 -13.32 16.15 -5.64
CA PRO A 118 -13.14 15.54 -6.96
C PRO A 118 -13.74 14.14 -7.10
N PHE A 119 -14.24 13.53 -6.01
CA PHE A 119 -14.65 12.13 -6.01
C PHE A 119 -16.15 11.96 -5.78
N LEU A 120 -16.86 11.63 -6.85
CA LEU A 120 -18.27 11.26 -6.76
C LEU A 120 -18.40 9.75 -6.50
N LYS A 121 -19.39 9.34 -5.68
CA LYS A 121 -19.55 7.95 -5.25
C LYS A 121 -19.75 6.97 -6.41
N HIS A 122 -20.58 7.31 -7.36
CA HIS A 122 -20.99 6.40 -8.43
C HIS A 122 -20.19 6.56 -9.74
N THR A 123 -19.18 7.41 -9.74
CA THR A 123 -18.34 7.64 -10.90
C THR A 123 -17.07 6.83 -10.77
N PRO A 124 -16.79 5.90 -11.70
CA PRO A 124 -15.49 5.25 -11.77
C PRO A 124 -14.44 6.32 -12.07
N HIS A 125 -13.40 6.38 -11.26
CA HIS A 125 -12.28 7.28 -11.49
C HIS A 125 -11.09 6.47 -11.98
N GLU A 126 -10.55 6.88 -13.12
CA GLU A 126 -9.31 6.31 -13.63
C GLU A 126 -8.14 6.58 -12.67
N MET A 127 -7.16 5.69 -12.65
CA MET A 127 -6.00 5.80 -11.78
C MET A 127 -5.23 7.11 -11.99
N GLN A 128 -5.16 7.61 -13.24
CA GLN A 128 -4.51 8.88 -13.54
C GLN A 128 -5.22 10.06 -12.86
N HIS A 129 -6.55 10.09 -12.88
CA HIS A 129 -7.34 11.11 -12.16
C HIS A 129 -7.09 11.03 -10.64
N LEU A 130 -7.06 9.82 -10.07
CA LEU A 130 -6.78 9.65 -8.63
C LEU A 130 -5.38 10.16 -8.25
N ARG A 131 -4.40 9.99 -9.13
CA ARG A 131 -3.02 10.46 -8.90
C ARG A 131 -2.90 11.99 -8.88
N SER A 132 -3.80 12.72 -9.55
CA SER A 132 -3.85 14.18 -9.51
C SER A 132 -4.27 14.72 -8.13
N TYR A 133 -4.84 13.88 -7.25
CA TYR A 133 -5.27 14.27 -5.92
C TYR A 133 -4.61 13.39 -4.83
N PRO A 134 -3.29 13.48 -4.63
CA PRO A 134 -2.55 12.59 -3.75
C PRO A 134 -3.03 12.63 -2.29
N HIS A 135 -3.50 13.76 -1.81
CA HIS A 135 -4.01 13.95 -0.44
C HIS A 135 -5.43 13.39 -0.23
N LEU A 136 -6.23 13.23 -1.29
CA LEU A 136 -7.62 12.75 -1.20
C LEU A 136 -7.78 11.30 -1.69
N ARG A 137 -6.94 10.84 -2.63
CA ARG A 137 -7.08 9.51 -3.23
C ARG A 137 -7.12 8.37 -2.21
N MET A 138 -6.50 8.56 -1.05
CA MET A 138 -6.47 7.58 0.04
C MET A 138 -7.86 7.30 0.63
N ARG A 139 -8.85 8.18 0.41
CA ARG A 139 -10.24 7.97 0.79
C ARG A 139 -11.00 7.02 -0.15
N ARG A 140 -10.42 6.68 -1.31
CA ARG A 140 -11.01 5.71 -2.24
C ARG A 140 -10.76 4.30 -1.74
N HIS A 141 -11.83 3.49 -1.72
CA HIS A 141 -11.79 2.12 -1.21
C HIS A 141 -10.70 1.27 -1.86
N SER A 142 -10.51 1.40 -3.18
CA SER A 142 -9.47 0.68 -3.92
C SER A 142 -8.06 0.97 -3.38
N ILE A 143 -7.73 2.25 -3.23
CA ILE A 143 -6.41 2.66 -2.72
C ILE A 143 -6.23 2.26 -1.26
N MET A 144 -7.25 2.50 -0.43
CA MET A 144 -7.23 2.16 0.99
C MET A 144 -7.04 0.64 1.20
N ARG A 145 -7.68 -0.20 0.39
CA ARG A 145 -7.52 -1.65 0.44
C ARG A 145 -6.12 -2.10 0.04
N GLY A 146 -5.57 -1.51 -1.03
CA GLY A 146 -4.18 -1.76 -1.42
C GLY A 146 -3.19 -1.45 -0.32
N LEU A 147 -3.35 -0.31 0.37
CA LEU A 147 -2.50 0.04 1.51
C LEU A 147 -2.64 -0.93 2.70
N ARG A 148 -3.86 -1.42 2.96
CA ARG A 148 -4.09 -2.42 4.01
C ARG A 148 -3.48 -3.77 3.66
N LEU A 149 -3.65 -4.21 2.41
CA LEU A 149 -3.04 -5.45 1.91
C LEU A 149 -1.51 -5.39 2.05
N ARG A 150 -0.91 -4.28 1.61
CA ARG A 150 0.53 -4.08 1.76
C ARG A 150 0.97 -4.15 3.22
N ASN A 151 0.26 -3.45 4.13
CA ASN A 151 0.56 -3.51 5.56
C ASN A 151 0.46 -4.94 6.12
N GLN A 152 -0.57 -5.71 5.73
CA GLN A 152 -0.69 -7.10 6.17
C GLN A 152 0.47 -7.95 5.67
N LEU A 153 0.84 -7.85 4.38
CA LEU A 153 1.97 -8.58 3.81
C LEU A 153 3.29 -8.26 4.52
N GLU A 154 3.60 -6.97 4.71
CA GLU A 154 4.81 -6.54 5.39
C GLU A 154 4.87 -7.11 6.82
N MET A 155 3.77 -7.02 7.57
CA MET A 155 3.69 -7.56 8.93
C MET A 155 3.80 -9.09 8.97
N ARG A 156 3.25 -9.81 7.99
CA ARG A 156 3.34 -11.28 7.91
C ARG A 156 4.76 -11.74 7.60
N PHE A 157 5.50 -11.05 6.71
CA PHE A 157 6.92 -11.32 6.50
C PHE A 157 7.73 -11.11 7.79
N HIS A 158 7.50 -10.00 8.50
CA HIS A 158 8.15 -9.79 9.79
C HIS A 158 7.83 -10.90 10.79
N GLN A 159 6.58 -11.34 10.90
CA GLN A 159 6.17 -12.43 11.79
C GLN A 159 6.85 -13.76 11.42
N TYR A 160 6.92 -14.08 10.12
CA TYR A 160 7.59 -15.28 9.65
C TYR A 160 9.05 -15.31 10.07
N PHE A 161 9.81 -14.28 9.71
CA PHE A 161 11.24 -14.23 9.99
C PHE A 161 11.54 -14.17 11.49
N GLN A 162 10.78 -13.41 12.27
CA GLN A 162 10.93 -13.39 13.73
C GLN A 162 10.65 -14.75 14.38
N LYS A 163 9.65 -15.49 13.88
CA LYS A 163 9.34 -16.84 14.36
C LYS A 163 10.45 -17.86 14.07
N HIS A 164 11.26 -17.60 13.03
CA HIS A 164 12.37 -18.47 12.61
C HIS A 164 13.74 -17.94 13.06
N ASP A 165 13.79 -17.11 14.11
CA ASP A 165 15.01 -16.57 14.74
C ASP A 165 15.87 -15.72 13.81
N PHE A 166 15.25 -15.01 12.85
CA PHE A 166 15.93 -14.01 12.05
C PHE A 166 15.93 -12.65 12.74
N THR A 167 17.06 -11.96 12.73
CA THR A 167 17.16 -10.59 13.23
C THR A 167 16.85 -9.58 12.12
N HIS A 168 15.91 -8.67 12.38
CA HIS A 168 15.61 -7.57 11.46
C HIS A 168 16.68 -6.49 11.53
N ILE A 169 17.25 -6.14 10.38
CA ILE A 169 18.28 -5.10 10.26
C ILE A 169 17.72 -3.93 9.44
N HIS A 170 17.89 -2.72 9.95
CA HIS A 170 17.69 -1.49 9.18
C HIS A 170 18.99 -1.13 8.46
N THR A 171 19.10 -1.50 7.19
CA THR A 171 20.27 -1.14 6.38
C THR A 171 20.22 0.33 5.96
N PRO A 172 21.37 1.00 5.78
CA PRO A 172 21.43 2.39 5.34
C PRO A 172 20.75 2.59 3.97
N VAL A 173 19.99 3.68 3.86
CA VAL A 173 19.37 4.10 2.60
C VAL A 173 20.32 4.93 1.75
N ILE A 174 21.18 5.72 2.40
CA ILE A 174 22.24 6.50 1.75
C ILE A 174 23.55 5.72 1.87
N THR A 175 24.16 5.43 0.74
CA THR A 175 25.40 4.63 0.67
C THR A 175 26.34 5.17 -0.39
N SER A 176 27.63 4.91 -0.23
CA SER A 176 28.63 5.17 -1.27
C SER A 176 28.91 3.94 -2.16
N SER A 177 28.26 2.82 -1.91
CA SER A 177 28.45 1.55 -2.60
C SER A 177 27.31 1.25 -3.56
N ASP A 178 27.66 0.88 -4.79
CA ASP A 178 26.77 0.23 -5.74
C ASP A 178 27.03 -1.29 -5.69
N CYS A 179 26.19 -2.02 -4.97
CA CYS A 179 26.37 -3.46 -4.80
C CYS A 179 26.06 -4.28 -6.06
N GLU A 180 25.32 -3.74 -7.00
CA GLU A 180 24.99 -4.42 -8.26
C GLU A 180 25.96 -4.07 -9.40
N GLY A 181 26.69 -2.96 -9.29
CA GLY A 181 27.74 -2.53 -10.23
C GLY A 181 27.26 -2.20 -11.65
N ALA A 182 25.97 -2.19 -11.87
CA ALA A 182 25.34 -1.96 -13.19
C ALA A 182 24.11 -1.06 -13.11
N GLY A 183 23.76 -0.56 -11.92
CA GLY A 183 22.53 0.18 -11.68
C GLY A 183 22.65 1.65 -12.08
N GLU A 184 21.59 2.19 -12.67
CA GLU A 184 21.38 3.64 -12.72
C GLU A 184 21.06 4.12 -11.31
N LEU A 185 21.94 4.95 -10.72
CA LEU A 185 21.86 5.40 -9.33
C LEU A 185 21.25 6.78 -9.22
N PHE A 186 20.47 7.02 -8.18
CA PHE A 186 20.10 8.37 -7.75
C PHE A 186 21.20 8.96 -6.87
N ASN A 187 21.78 10.09 -7.28
CA ASN A 187 22.75 10.83 -6.50
C ASN A 187 22.06 11.56 -5.33
N VAL A 188 22.73 11.56 -4.18
CA VAL A 188 22.32 12.31 -3.00
C VAL A 188 23.26 13.50 -2.82
N VAL A 189 22.72 14.70 -2.94
CA VAL A 189 23.44 15.95 -2.71
C VAL A 189 22.78 16.74 -1.60
N ALA A 190 23.55 17.43 -0.78
CA ALA A 190 23.00 18.33 0.23
C ALA A 190 22.34 19.54 -0.46
N ALA A 191 21.15 19.92 0.02
CA ALA A 191 20.56 21.19 -0.40
C ALA A 191 21.37 22.32 0.24
N THR A 192 22.09 23.10 -0.55
CA THR A 192 22.74 24.33 -0.09
C THR A 192 21.70 25.41 0.09
N ASP A 193 21.71 26.11 1.23
CA ASP A 193 20.79 27.21 1.52
C ASP A 193 20.89 28.30 0.43
N GLY A 194 19.89 28.36 -0.40
CA GLY A 194 19.49 29.54 -1.15
C GLY A 194 20.38 29.99 -2.29
N ASN A 195 20.48 29.23 -3.36
CA ASN A 195 20.29 29.78 -4.71
C ASN A 195 19.99 28.63 -5.67
N PRO A 196 18.79 28.53 -6.27
CA PRO A 196 18.68 27.86 -7.53
C PRO A 196 19.45 28.71 -8.53
N THR A 197 20.68 28.34 -8.83
CA THR A 197 21.36 28.86 -10.00
C THR A 197 20.54 28.42 -11.22
N THR A 198 19.52 29.24 -11.50
CA THR A 198 18.89 29.31 -12.81
C THR A 198 19.93 29.89 -13.76
N GLU A 199 20.90 29.12 -14.14
CA GLU A 199 21.63 29.34 -15.36
C GLU A 199 21.35 28.15 -16.28
N ASN A 200 20.56 28.47 -17.31
CA ASN A 200 20.31 27.68 -18.48
C ASN A 200 21.62 27.10 -19.02
N ASN A 201 21.87 25.80 -18.73
CA ASN A 201 22.80 25.02 -19.51
C ASN A 201 22.07 23.75 -19.97
N GLU A 202 21.53 23.90 -21.17
CA GLU A 202 21.11 22.80 -22.01
C GLU A 202 22.27 21.82 -22.19
N HIS A 203 21.93 20.50 -21.99
CA HIS A 203 22.70 19.37 -22.40
C HIS A 203 24.03 19.07 -21.67
N SER A 204 23.96 18.38 -20.53
CA SER A 204 24.75 17.15 -20.36
C SER A 204 24.33 16.35 -19.11
N PRO A 205 23.83 15.12 -19.21
CA PRO A 205 23.43 14.34 -18.04
C PRO A 205 24.59 13.67 -17.29
N ASN A 206 25.86 13.88 -17.66
CA ASN A 206 26.97 13.13 -17.07
C ASN A 206 28.30 13.92 -16.97
N LYS A 207 28.27 15.11 -16.36
CA LYS A 207 29.52 15.71 -15.88
C LYS A 207 29.28 16.36 -14.53
N MET A 208 29.19 15.57 -13.48
CA MET A 208 29.65 16.01 -12.16
C MET A 208 31.17 16.12 -12.28
N ASP A 209 31.71 17.36 -12.25
CA ASP A 209 33.11 17.57 -12.11
C ASP A 209 33.55 16.99 -10.77
N SER A 210 34.19 15.82 -10.82
CA SER A 210 34.73 15.09 -9.68
C SER A 210 35.92 15.78 -9.01
N LYS A 211 36.08 17.08 -9.20
CA LYS A 211 37.22 17.86 -8.76
C LYS A 211 36.95 18.89 -7.65
N ASP A 212 35.70 19.11 -7.28
CA ASP A 212 35.39 19.94 -6.11
C ASP A 212 35.11 19.03 -4.90
N PRO A 213 36.02 18.89 -3.95
CA PRO A 213 35.81 18.12 -2.73
C PRO A 213 34.64 18.61 -1.89
N ASN A 214 34.20 19.88 -2.09
CA ASN A 214 33.07 20.47 -1.36
C ASN A 214 31.70 20.17 -1.96
N SER A 215 31.64 19.44 -3.09
CA SER A 215 30.37 19.11 -3.73
C SER A 215 29.63 17.93 -3.07
N ASN A 216 30.30 17.12 -2.30
CA ASN A 216 29.76 15.94 -1.65
C ASN A 216 29.66 16.13 -0.14
N PHE A 217 28.49 15.99 0.43
CA PHE A 217 28.24 16.13 1.87
C PHE A 217 29.13 15.19 2.73
N PHE A 218 29.48 14.02 2.22
CA PHE A 218 30.32 13.01 2.91
C PHE A 218 31.78 12.97 2.44
N ASP A 219 32.25 14.00 1.78
CA ASP A 219 33.59 14.03 1.11
C ASP A 219 33.77 12.91 0.05
N LYS A 220 32.71 12.23 -0.32
CA LYS A 220 32.63 11.18 -1.33
C LYS A 220 31.24 11.11 -1.92
N PRO A 221 31.10 10.57 -3.15
CA PRO A 221 29.78 10.37 -3.76
C PRO A 221 28.86 9.54 -2.86
N ALA A 222 27.61 9.95 -2.78
CA ALA A 222 26.57 9.24 -2.04
C ALA A 222 25.35 9.03 -2.93
N TYR A 223 24.74 7.87 -2.78
CA TYR A 223 23.63 7.40 -3.61
C TYR A 223 22.50 6.89 -2.74
N LEU A 224 21.28 6.88 -3.29
CA LEU A 224 20.22 6.06 -2.73
C LEU A 224 20.50 4.59 -3.04
N THR A 225 20.36 3.74 -2.05
CA THR A 225 20.70 2.31 -2.15
C THR A 225 19.87 1.56 -3.18
N VAL A 226 20.50 0.70 -3.96
CA VAL A 226 19.80 -0.25 -4.85
C VAL A 226 19.46 -1.56 -4.13
N SER A 227 20.19 -1.88 -3.04
CA SER A 227 20.04 -3.10 -2.23
C SER A 227 20.74 -2.93 -0.88
N GLY A 228 20.25 -3.61 0.14
CA GLY A 228 20.86 -3.70 1.46
C GLY A 228 21.87 -4.84 1.61
N GLN A 229 22.11 -5.63 0.56
CA GLN A 229 22.87 -6.88 0.57
C GLN A 229 24.21 -6.77 1.32
N MET A 230 25.10 -5.86 0.93
CA MET A 230 26.44 -5.78 1.51
C MET A 230 26.44 -5.47 3.01
N HIS A 231 25.46 -4.70 3.47
CA HIS A 231 25.29 -4.42 4.90
C HIS A 231 24.72 -5.64 5.65
N LEU A 232 23.80 -6.39 4.99
CA LEU A 232 23.25 -7.62 5.56
C LEU A 232 24.31 -8.72 5.66
N GLU A 233 25.15 -8.91 4.63
CA GLU A 233 26.27 -9.87 4.67
C GLU A 233 27.19 -9.60 5.87
N ALA A 234 27.56 -8.34 6.09
CA ALA A 234 28.36 -7.97 7.25
C ALA A 234 27.66 -8.28 8.59
N CYS A 235 26.35 -8.07 8.66
CA CYS A 235 25.56 -8.42 9.85
C CYS A 235 25.41 -9.94 10.01
N ALA A 236 25.22 -10.68 8.92
CA ALA A 236 25.10 -12.14 8.95
C ALA A 236 26.36 -12.83 9.50
N MET A 237 27.54 -12.28 9.21
CA MET A 237 28.81 -12.78 9.78
C MET A 237 28.89 -12.68 11.30
N ALA A 238 28.05 -11.86 11.92
CA ALA A 238 28.02 -11.70 13.38
C ALA A 238 26.76 -12.30 14.03
N LEU A 239 25.61 -12.21 13.34
CA LEU A 239 24.29 -12.55 13.88
C LEU A 239 23.70 -13.84 13.31
N GLY A 240 24.31 -14.41 12.27
CA GLY A 240 23.86 -15.64 11.62
C GLY A 240 22.73 -15.35 10.63
N ASN A 241 21.48 -15.36 11.11
CA ASN A 241 20.31 -15.19 10.27
C ASN A 241 19.77 -13.75 10.38
N VAL A 242 19.77 -13.01 9.29
CA VAL A 242 19.33 -11.62 9.25
C VAL A 242 18.44 -11.34 8.05
N TYR A 243 17.58 -10.35 8.17
CA TYR A 243 16.76 -9.89 7.04
C TYR A 243 16.51 -8.39 7.13
N THR A 244 16.19 -7.79 5.99
CA THR A 244 15.69 -6.41 5.89
C THR A 244 14.46 -6.34 5.00
N LEU A 245 13.61 -5.35 5.22
CA LEU A 245 12.49 -4.98 4.35
C LEU A 245 12.53 -3.46 4.17
N ASN A 246 13.52 -3.00 3.42
CA ASN A 246 13.84 -1.60 3.26
C ASN A 246 13.46 -1.07 1.86
N PRO A 247 13.34 0.24 1.68
CA PRO A 247 13.24 0.84 0.36
C PRO A 247 14.53 0.61 -0.43
N ALA A 248 14.38 0.29 -1.71
CA ALA A 248 15.42 0.23 -2.70
C ALA A 248 15.07 1.17 -3.86
N PHE A 249 16.08 1.73 -4.52
CA PHE A 249 15.93 2.77 -5.53
C PHE A 249 16.70 2.40 -6.80
N ARG A 250 16.05 2.53 -7.94
CA ARG A 250 16.69 2.31 -9.25
C ARG A 250 16.28 3.42 -10.20
N ALA A 251 17.24 4.13 -10.77
CA ALA A 251 17.02 5.24 -11.69
C ALA A 251 16.81 4.76 -13.14
N GLU A 252 16.36 3.53 -13.32
CA GLU A 252 16.14 2.92 -14.62
C GLU A 252 15.08 3.66 -15.46
N HIS A 253 15.44 4.04 -16.67
CA HIS A 253 14.54 4.65 -17.64
C HIS A 253 13.62 3.59 -18.29
N GLY A 254 12.64 3.08 -17.53
CA GLY A 254 11.69 2.08 -18.00
C GLY A 254 10.24 2.58 -17.94
N ILE A 255 9.55 2.63 -19.09
CA ILE A 255 8.10 2.91 -19.14
C ILE A 255 7.33 1.59 -19.13
N SER A 256 7.36 0.88 -18.01
CA SER A 256 6.53 -0.30 -17.85
C SER A 256 5.82 -0.29 -16.50
N ARG A 257 4.74 -1.08 -16.37
CA ARG A 257 4.01 -1.21 -15.10
C ARG A 257 4.82 -1.92 -14.01
N LYS A 258 5.96 -2.53 -14.37
CA LYS A 258 6.83 -3.30 -13.46
C LYS A 258 8.04 -2.51 -12.98
N HIS A 259 8.35 -1.33 -13.61
CA HIS A 259 9.47 -0.48 -13.19
C HIS A 259 8.98 0.58 -12.22
N LEU A 260 9.53 0.56 -11.03
CA LEU A 260 9.32 1.55 -9.99
C LEU A 260 10.69 2.09 -9.58
N SER A 261 10.80 3.42 -9.54
CA SER A 261 12.04 4.06 -9.09
C SER A 261 12.29 3.89 -7.59
N GLU A 262 11.24 3.63 -6.81
CA GLU A 262 11.30 3.28 -5.40
C GLU A 262 10.36 2.10 -5.13
N PHE A 263 10.87 1.08 -4.47
CA PHE A 263 10.09 -0.09 -4.07
C PHE A 263 10.60 -0.67 -2.74
N ARG A 264 9.85 -1.60 -2.15
CA ARG A 264 10.30 -2.35 -0.97
C ARG A 264 10.96 -3.63 -1.41
N MET A 265 12.17 -3.88 -0.89
CA MET A 265 12.93 -5.10 -1.14
C MET A 265 13.05 -5.89 0.16
N LEU A 266 12.60 -7.14 0.12
CA LEU A 266 12.86 -8.12 1.17
C LEU A 266 14.15 -8.84 0.80
N GLU A 267 15.14 -8.74 1.66
CA GLU A 267 16.45 -9.38 1.50
C GLU A 267 16.77 -10.19 2.75
N VAL A 268 17.35 -11.35 2.56
CA VAL A 268 17.60 -12.31 3.62
C VAL A 268 19.00 -12.89 3.45
N GLU A 269 19.79 -12.88 4.52
CA GLU A 269 21.11 -13.50 4.56
C GLU A 269 21.16 -14.55 5.66
N VAL A 270 21.72 -15.71 5.32
CA VAL A 270 21.80 -16.87 6.21
C VAL A 270 23.21 -17.40 6.22
N ALA A 271 23.80 -17.49 7.40
CA ALA A 271 25.13 -18.06 7.57
C ALA A 271 25.09 -19.61 7.60
N PHE A 272 26.21 -20.23 7.26
CA PHE A 272 26.43 -21.68 7.37
C PHE A 272 25.48 -22.56 6.55
N VAL A 273 25.00 -22.07 5.41
CA VAL A 273 24.15 -22.83 4.48
C VAL A 273 25.00 -23.33 3.31
N GLU A 274 24.98 -24.64 3.09
CA GLU A 274 25.71 -25.31 1.99
C GLU A 274 24.77 -25.76 0.84
N ASP A 275 23.46 -25.91 1.14
CA ASP A 275 22.49 -26.42 0.17
C ASP A 275 21.53 -25.31 -0.28
N ILE A 276 21.50 -25.07 -1.59
CA ILE A 276 20.58 -24.11 -2.21
C ILE A 276 19.10 -24.45 -1.96
N ASN A 277 18.77 -25.72 -1.72
CA ASN A 277 17.41 -26.13 -1.40
C ASN A 277 16.89 -25.45 -0.14
N TYR A 278 17.76 -25.21 0.86
CA TYR A 278 17.38 -24.48 2.06
C TYR A 278 16.87 -23.07 1.72
N ILE A 279 17.55 -22.36 0.83
CA ILE A 279 17.14 -21.01 0.41
C ILE A 279 15.82 -21.07 -0.39
N MET A 280 15.67 -22.08 -1.26
CA MET A 280 14.41 -22.26 -2.00
C MET A 280 13.23 -22.59 -1.08
N ASP A 281 13.43 -23.43 -0.06
CA ASP A 281 12.44 -23.73 0.97
C ASP A 281 12.07 -22.48 1.75
N LEU A 282 13.05 -21.72 2.20
CA LEU A 282 12.85 -20.47 2.94
C LEU A 282 12.01 -19.45 2.15
N ILE A 283 12.29 -19.29 0.85
CA ILE A 283 11.53 -18.41 -0.04
C ILE A 283 10.08 -18.91 -0.15
N GLU A 284 9.91 -20.20 -0.47
CA GLU A 284 8.57 -20.79 -0.65
C GLU A 284 7.72 -20.68 0.62
N GLU A 285 8.28 -21.05 1.77
CA GLU A 285 7.58 -21.01 3.05
C GLU A 285 7.24 -19.59 3.48
N SER A 286 8.18 -18.63 3.31
CA SER A 286 7.94 -17.23 3.66
C SER A 286 6.80 -16.62 2.85
N ILE A 287 6.71 -16.94 1.55
CA ILE A 287 5.62 -16.47 0.68
C ILE A 287 4.30 -17.12 1.12
N LYS A 288 4.26 -18.46 1.28
CA LYS A 288 3.06 -19.18 1.70
C LYS A 288 2.53 -18.66 3.02
N TYR A 289 3.38 -18.55 4.04
CA TYR A 289 3.01 -17.98 5.33
C TYR A 289 2.45 -16.56 5.22
N SER A 290 3.08 -15.73 4.38
CA SER A 290 2.66 -14.33 4.26
C SER A 290 1.30 -14.15 3.60
N ILE A 291 0.91 -15.07 2.70
CA ILE A 291 -0.37 -15.00 1.99
C ILE A 291 -1.47 -15.89 2.63
N GLU A 292 -1.15 -16.77 3.57
CA GLU A 292 -2.08 -17.76 4.13
C GLU A 292 -3.31 -17.13 4.78
N GLU A 293 -3.12 -16.09 5.60
CA GLU A 293 -4.19 -15.43 6.35
C GLU A 293 -4.65 -14.11 5.72
N ILE A 294 -4.28 -13.83 4.47
CA ILE A 294 -4.81 -12.66 3.80
C ILE A 294 -6.30 -12.88 3.57
N GLU A 295 -7.09 -11.98 4.13
CA GLU A 295 -8.55 -12.04 4.01
C GLU A 295 -8.96 -11.96 2.52
N LEU A 296 -9.62 -13.01 2.02
CA LEU A 296 -10.15 -13.08 0.65
C LEU A 296 -10.96 -11.83 0.24
N PRO A 297 -11.80 -11.21 1.10
CA PRO A 297 -12.48 -9.97 0.74
C PRO A 297 -11.54 -8.82 0.39
N VAL A 298 -10.34 -8.78 0.96
CA VAL A 298 -9.33 -7.77 0.63
C VAL A 298 -8.78 -8.00 -0.79
N LEU A 299 -8.56 -9.26 -1.15
CA LEU A 299 -8.09 -9.65 -2.49
C LEU A 299 -9.15 -9.45 -3.56
N GLN A 300 -10.37 -9.95 -3.37
CA GLN A 300 -11.48 -9.85 -4.34
C GLN A 300 -11.83 -8.40 -4.68
N THR A 301 -11.88 -7.55 -3.66
CA THR A 301 -12.16 -6.13 -3.89
C THR A 301 -10.98 -5.34 -4.43
N PHE A 302 -9.77 -5.89 -4.38
CA PHE A 302 -8.63 -5.38 -5.11
C PHE A 302 -8.78 -5.68 -6.61
N GLU A 303 -9.23 -6.87 -6.98
CA GLU A 303 -9.55 -7.26 -8.36
C GLU A 303 -10.66 -6.37 -8.96
N ASP A 304 -11.74 -6.14 -8.22
CA ASP A 304 -12.85 -5.27 -8.64
C ASP A 304 -12.42 -3.80 -8.85
N ALA A 305 -11.41 -3.36 -8.12
CA ALA A 305 -10.94 -1.97 -8.15
C ALA A 305 -9.95 -1.68 -9.28
N PHE A 306 -9.25 -2.68 -9.76
CA PHE A 306 -8.22 -2.56 -10.78
C PHE A 306 -8.57 -3.47 -11.97
N LYS A 307 -9.32 -2.93 -12.93
CA LYS A 307 -9.70 -3.62 -14.19
C LYS A 307 -8.51 -4.19 -14.99
N ASP A 308 -7.32 -3.79 -14.63
CA ASP A 308 -6.06 -4.18 -15.27
C ASP A 308 -5.37 -5.39 -14.60
N ILE A 309 -5.93 -5.91 -13.51
CA ILE A 309 -5.45 -7.14 -12.89
C ILE A 309 -5.94 -8.33 -13.73
N PRO A 310 -5.07 -9.30 -14.03
CA PRO A 310 -5.49 -10.49 -14.77
C PRO A 310 -6.69 -11.17 -14.08
N PRO A 311 -7.69 -11.64 -14.83
CA PRO A 311 -8.93 -12.20 -14.27
C PRO A 311 -8.74 -13.46 -13.41
N ASN A 312 -7.52 -14.01 -13.34
CA ASN A 312 -7.19 -15.23 -12.60
C ASN A 312 -6.29 -14.97 -11.37
N HIS A 313 -6.29 -13.75 -10.84
CA HIS A 313 -5.38 -13.41 -9.74
C HIS A 313 -5.69 -14.18 -8.45
N SER A 314 -6.96 -14.35 -8.10
CA SER A 314 -7.39 -15.21 -6.98
C SER A 314 -6.93 -16.65 -7.14
N THR A 315 -7.04 -17.21 -8.35
CA THR A 315 -6.55 -18.55 -8.66
C THR A 315 -5.02 -18.64 -8.53
N ALA A 316 -4.28 -17.60 -8.92
CA ALA A 316 -2.83 -17.56 -8.77
C ALA A 316 -2.43 -17.54 -7.28
N VAL A 317 -3.12 -16.78 -6.44
CA VAL A 317 -2.88 -16.76 -4.99
C VAL A 317 -3.21 -18.11 -4.35
N GLU A 318 -4.35 -18.74 -4.72
CA GLU A 318 -4.70 -20.08 -4.22
C GLU A 318 -3.69 -21.14 -4.67
N ASN A 319 -3.19 -21.08 -5.91
CA ASN A 319 -2.12 -21.95 -6.37
C ASN A 319 -0.82 -21.72 -5.58
N ALA A 320 -0.47 -20.47 -5.30
CA ALA A 320 0.72 -20.12 -4.52
C ALA A 320 0.63 -20.63 -3.07
N LYS A 321 -0.58 -20.70 -2.49
CA LYS A 321 -0.80 -21.29 -1.15
C LYS A 321 -0.69 -22.80 -1.14
N SER A 322 -1.32 -23.47 -2.09
CA SER A 322 -1.61 -24.90 -2.02
C SER A 322 -0.60 -25.80 -2.76
N LYS A 323 0.06 -25.26 -3.79
CA LYS A 323 1.01 -26.04 -4.59
C LYS A 323 2.43 -25.93 -4.08
N GLN A 324 3.21 -26.98 -4.26
CA GLN A 324 4.66 -26.91 -4.15
C GLN A 324 5.20 -26.14 -5.35
N TYR A 325 6.22 -25.30 -5.15
CA TYR A 325 6.82 -24.53 -6.24
C TYR A 325 7.78 -25.42 -7.04
N ASP A 326 7.65 -25.35 -8.36
CA ASP A 326 8.56 -26.05 -9.26
C ASP A 326 9.97 -25.46 -9.16
N ARG A 327 10.96 -26.34 -9.12
CA ARG A 327 12.38 -25.98 -9.05
C ARG A 327 13.07 -26.50 -10.29
N ILE A 328 13.57 -25.59 -11.10
CA ILE A 328 14.25 -25.91 -12.35
C ILE A 328 15.62 -25.24 -12.42
N PRO A 329 16.65 -25.92 -12.90
CA PRO A 329 17.95 -25.31 -13.18
C PRO A 329 17.84 -24.23 -14.26
N TYR A 330 18.69 -23.20 -14.17
CA TYR A 330 18.72 -22.11 -15.16
C TYR A 330 18.86 -22.60 -16.59
N SER A 331 19.74 -23.59 -16.82
CA SER A 331 19.95 -24.22 -18.15
C SER A 331 18.70 -24.90 -18.71
N GLU A 332 17.91 -25.52 -17.83
CA GLU A 332 16.64 -26.15 -18.20
C GLU A 332 15.58 -25.07 -18.51
N ALA A 333 15.49 -24.03 -17.72
CA ALA A 333 14.63 -22.89 -17.98
C ALA A 333 14.90 -22.25 -19.34
N LEU A 334 16.18 -22.05 -19.69
CA LEU A 334 16.56 -21.55 -21.00
C LEU A 334 16.12 -22.51 -22.14
N THR A 335 16.27 -23.81 -21.97
CA THR A 335 15.83 -24.80 -22.93
C THR A 335 14.33 -24.76 -23.16
N ILE A 336 13.55 -24.68 -22.06
CA ILE A 336 12.09 -24.54 -22.11
C ILE A 336 11.69 -23.28 -22.90
N LEU A 337 12.33 -22.14 -22.60
CA LEU A 337 12.05 -20.86 -23.25
C LEU A 337 12.41 -20.87 -24.73
N GLN A 338 13.54 -21.46 -25.10
CA GLN A 338 13.97 -21.61 -26.49
C GLN A 338 12.99 -22.48 -27.30
N ASN A 339 12.57 -23.61 -26.74
CA ASN A 339 11.61 -24.52 -27.37
C ASN A 339 10.21 -23.88 -27.54
N ASN A 340 9.85 -22.95 -26.70
CA ASN A 340 8.57 -22.22 -26.73
C ASN A 340 8.69 -20.81 -27.33
N SER A 341 9.83 -20.43 -27.90
CA SER A 341 10.10 -19.05 -28.36
C SER A 341 9.08 -18.56 -29.41
N LYS A 342 8.63 -19.44 -30.32
CA LYS A 342 7.58 -19.13 -31.31
C LYS A 342 6.23 -18.82 -30.67
N ARG A 343 5.89 -19.53 -29.59
CA ARG A 343 4.64 -19.32 -28.81
C ARG A 343 4.71 -18.04 -27.98
N LEU A 344 5.87 -17.73 -27.45
CA LEU A 344 6.12 -16.57 -26.60
C LEU A 344 6.34 -15.27 -27.39
N LYS A 345 6.38 -15.32 -28.74
CA LYS A 345 6.66 -14.18 -29.63
C LYS A 345 7.93 -13.41 -29.23
N THR A 346 8.89 -14.09 -28.65
CA THR A 346 10.19 -13.50 -28.29
C THR A 346 11.11 -13.55 -29.49
N PRO A 347 11.80 -12.45 -29.88
CA PRO A 347 12.86 -12.52 -30.89
C PRO A 347 14.03 -13.36 -30.37
N SER A 348 14.56 -14.20 -31.24
CA SER A 348 15.67 -15.15 -31.12
C SER A 348 17.01 -14.59 -30.62
N PRO A 349 18.03 -15.41 -30.34
CA PRO A 349 18.11 -16.42 -29.29
C PRO A 349 18.56 -15.82 -27.95
N ILE A 350 18.04 -16.39 -26.90
CA ILE A 350 18.41 -16.00 -25.53
C ILE A 350 19.79 -16.55 -25.21
N TRP A 351 20.83 -15.72 -25.29
CA TRP A 351 22.16 -16.03 -24.77
C TRP A 351 22.29 -15.42 -23.37
N GLY A 352 22.98 -16.11 -22.49
CA GLY A 352 23.13 -15.71 -21.09
C GLY A 352 23.50 -14.23 -20.94
N GLY A 353 22.68 -13.47 -20.22
CA GLY A 353 22.80 -12.04 -20.01
C GLY A 353 21.71 -11.18 -20.65
N MET A 354 20.79 -11.73 -21.43
CA MET A 354 19.68 -10.99 -22.01
C MET A 354 18.47 -10.97 -21.04
N ILE A 355 17.98 -9.79 -20.73
CA ILE A 355 16.78 -9.60 -19.91
C ILE A 355 15.59 -10.25 -20.59
N LEU A 356 14.96 -11.21 -19.93
CA LEU A 356 13.73 -11.85 -20.39
C LEU A 356 12.56 -10.84 -20.35
N THR A 357 12.26 -10.22 -21.49
CA THR A 357 11.04 -9.43 -21.65
C THR A 357 9.87 -10.37 -21.93
N LEU A 358 9.16 -10.77 -20.91
CA LEU A 358 7.92 -11.53 -21.05
C LEU A 358 6.84 -10.66 -21.67
N ASN A 359 6.28 -11.13 -22.78
CA ASN A 359 5.23 -10.41 -23.50
C ASN A 359 3.92 -10.41 -22.67
N LYS A 360 3.29 -9.26 -22.54
CA LYS A 360 2.20 -8.91 -21.61
C LYS A 360 0.89 -9.70 -21.75
N ASN A 361 0.77 -10.63 -22.69
CA ASN A 361 -0.51 -11.23 -23.07
C ASN A 361 -0.71 -12.70 -22.64
N HIS A 362 0.12 -13.27 -21.78
CA HIS A 362 0.04 -14.69 -21.45
C HIS A 362 0.27 -15.03 -19.97
N PHE A 363 -0.22 -14.15 -19.05
CA PHE A 363 -0.43 -14.56 -17.65
C PHE A 363 -1.80 -14.10 -17.20
#